data_2269bce96efbc4c46dd41503a1188fbc
#
_entry.id   2269bce96efbc4c46dd41503a1188fbc
#
_cell.length_a   1.000
_cell.length_b   1.000
_cell.length_c   1.000
_cell.angle_alpha   90.00
_cell.angle_beta   90.00
_cell.angle_gamma   90.00
#
_symmetry.space_group_name_H-M   'P 1'
#
loop_
_entity.id
_entity.type
_entity.pdbx_description
1 polymer ?
#
loop_
_entity_poly.entity_id
_entity_poly.type
_entity_poly.pdbx_seq_one_letter_code
_entity_poly.pdbx_strand_id
1 'polypeptide(L)'
;VEDHPEVFWIHFTGYDVKNILNYHGIPLDKHVFYSGTLPDYKMLFRKIIRELQQCEYGYEDYIASLFNIILLLVSRQQQESEKTTTSMPEEIEAAVVYFNENYNTKVSVDDYAESLHISTNWFIRNFKQYMKISPAQYILSLRMVNAQSLLENTEYNIGEIAEIVGYDNPLYFSRVFK
;
A
#
# COMPACT_ATOMS: atom_id res chain seq x y z
N VAL A 1 18.17 1.07 -15.10
CA VAL A 1 17.45 1.94 -14.14
C VAL A 1 16.57 1.01 -13.35
N GLU A 2 16.96 0.71 -12.12
CA GLU A 2 16.12 -0.05 -11.21
C GLU A 2 14.97 0.85 -10.78
N ASP A 3 13.78 0.53 -11.29
CA ASP A 3 12.54 1.22 -10.96
C ASP A 3 12.06 0.65 -9.61
N HIS A 4 12.52 1.28 -8.52
CA HIS A 4 12.03 0.94 -7.20
C HIS A 4 10.60 1.49 -7.03
N PRO A 5 9.61 0.67 -6.61
CA PRO A 5 8.27 1.16 -6.36
C PRO A 5 8.30 2.21 -5.25
N GLU A 6 7.77 3.39 -5.54
CA GLU A 6 7.62 4.47 -4.55
C GLU A 6 6.27 4.25 -3.84
N VAL A 7 6.30 4.01 -2.53
CA VAL A 7 5.09 3.79 -1.71
C VAL A 7 4.87 5.01 -0.84
N PHE A 8 3.66 5.55 -0.87
CA PHE A 8 3.21 6.60 0.04
C PHE A 8 2.13 6.04 0.95
N TRP A 9 2.17 6.42 2.22
CA TRP A 9 1.16 6.05 3.19
C TRP A 9 0.76 7.23 4.07
N ILE A 10 -0.48 7.26 4.51
CA ILE A 10 -1.00 8.23 5.48
C ILE A 10 -1.68 7.45 6.60
N HIS A 11 -1.29 7.74 7.84
CA HIS A 11 -2.01 7.31 9.02
C HIS A 11 -2.86 8.47 9.54
N PHE A 12 -4.17 8.28 9.59
CA PHE A 12 -5.09 9.28 10.10
C PHE A 12 -6.07 8.65 11.09
N THR A 13 -6.41 9.41 12.13
CA THR A 13 -7.31 8.97 13.21
C THR A 13 -8.28 10.09 13.55
N GLY A 14 -9.41 9.74 14.14
CA GLY A 14 -10.40 10.70 14.58
C GLY A 14 -11.78 10.07 14.76
N TYR A 15 -12.64 10.72 15.50
CA TYR A 15 -14.00 10.20 15.76
C TYR A 15 -14.90 10.21 14.51
N ASP A 16 -14.60 11.05 13.53
CA ASP A 16 -15.42 11.24 12.32
C ASP A 16 -14.88 10.49 11.08
N VAL A 17 -13.80 9.72 11.23
CA VAL A 17 -13.14 8.99 10.12
C VAL A 17 -14.12 8.13 9.33
N LYS A 18 -15.01 7.41 10.03
CA LYS A 18 -16.02 6.55 9.39
C LYS A 18 -16.98 7.34 8.50
N ASN A 19 -17.45 8.50 8.96
CA ASN A 19 -18.37 9.34 8.21
C ASN A 19 -17.66 9.96 6.97
N ILE A 20 -16.41 10.38 7.12
CA ILE A 20 -15.61 10.91 6.01
C ILE A 20 -15.41 9.85 4.93
N LEU A 21 -15.02 8.62 5.29
CA LEU A 21 -14.85 7.52 4.34
C LEU A 21 -16.17 7.15 3.66
N ASN A 22 -17.27 7.05 4.43
CA ASN A 22 -18.60 6.80 3.89
C ASN A 22 -19.08 7.91 2.94
N TYR A 23 -18.81 9.18 3.26
CA TYR A 23 -19.13 10.30 2.40
C TYR A 23 -18.43 10.21 1.03
N HIS A 24 -17.21 9.72 1.02
CA HIS A 24 -16.44 9.47 -0.22
C HIS A 24 -16.78 8.12 -0.88
N GLY A 25 -17.72 7.35 -0.33
CA GLY A 25 -18.07 6.03 -0.87
C GLY A 25 -16.95 5.00 -0.73
N ILE A 26 -16.05 5.18 0.25
CA ILE A 26 -14.95 4.25 0.52
C ILE A 26 -15.43 3.23 1.56
N PRO A 27 -15.68 1.97 1.17
CA PRO A 27 -16.17 0.94 2.10
C PRO A 27 -15.11 0.63 3.17
N LEU A 28 -15.59 0.42 4.41
CA LEU A 28 -14.70 0.12 5.55
C LEU A 28 -14.25 -1.35 5.57
N ASP A 29 -14.95 -2.21 4.89
CA ASP A 29 -14.70 -3.64 4.75
C ASP A 29 -13.82 -3.98 3.56
N LYS A 30 -13.62 -3.03 2.65
CA LYS A 30 -12.76 -3.19 1.48
C LYS A 30 -11.42 -2.49 1.74
N HIS A 31 -10.35 -3.28 1.84
CA HIS A 31 -9.03 -2.80 2.23
C HIS A 31 -8.13 -2.40 1.05
N VAL A 32 -8.53 -2.74 -0.18
CA VAL A 32 -7.73 -2.49 -1.38
C VAL A 32 -8.60 -1.91 -2.48
N PHE A 33 -8.14 -0.83 -3.05
CA PHE A 33 -8.78 -0.17 -4.19
C PHE A 33 -7.76 0.05 -5.30
N TYR A 34 -8.11 -0.32 -6.51
CA TYR A 34 -7.36 0.09 -7.66
C TYR A 34 -7.75 1.53 -8.02
N SER A 35 -6.90 2.47 -7.65
CA SER A 35 -7.13 3.90 -7.90
C SER A 35 -6.37 4.43 -9.13
N GLY A 36 -5.74 3.54 -9.92
CA GLY A 36 -4.86 3.94 -11.00
C GLY A 36 -3.54 4.57 -10.50
N THR A 37 -2.61 4.76 -11.43
CA THR A 37 -1.33 5.44 -11.15
C THR A 37 -1.42 6.88 -11.66
N LEU A 38 -2.19 7.72 -10.98
CA LEU A 38 -2.31 9.13 -11.36
C LEU A 38 -1.10 9.92 -10.82
N PRO A 39 -0.46 10.74 -11.65
CA PRO A 39 0.62 11.65 -11.21
C PRO A 39 0.19 12.56 -10.05
N ASP A 40 -1.11 12.87 -9.97
CA ASP A 40 -1.70 13.71 -8.93
C ASP A 40 -1.50 13.14 -7.52
N TYR A 41 -1.57 11.81 -7.33
CA TYR A 41 -1.32 11.20 -6.03
C TYR A 41 0.08 11.53 -5.52
N LYS A 42 1.10 11.30 -6.35
CA LYS A 42 2.49 11.59 -6.00
C LYS A 42 2.70 13.07 -5.66
N MET A 43 2.08 13.96 -6.42
CA MET A 43 2.15 15.40 -6.19
C MET A 43 1.48 15.78 -4.86
N LEU A 44 0.30 15.24 -4.56
CA LEU A 44 -0.45 15.52 -3.33
C LEU A 44 0.29 15.01 -2.10
N PHE A 45 0.80 13.77 -2.14
CA PHE A 45 1.62 13.22 -1.04
C PHE A 45 2.86 14.06 -0.78
N ARG A 46 3.59 14.45 -1.83
CA ARG A 46 4.77 15.33 -1.67
C ARG A 46 4.44 16.71 -1.10
N LYS A 47 3.27 17.27 -1.45
CA LYS A 47 2.81 18.53 -0.83
C LYS A 47 2.51 18.33 0.66
N ILE A 48 1.81 17.27 1.03
CA ILE A 48 1.53 16.94 2.44
C ILE A 48 2.82 16.78 3.23
N ILE A 49 3.80 16.03 2.70
CA ILE A 49 5.10 15.84 3.37
C ILE A 49 5.82 17.17 3.56
N ARG A 50 5.84 18.03 2.53
CA ARG A 50 6.47 19.35 2.62
C ARG A 50 5.81 20.21 3.68
N GLU A 51 4.49 20.24 3.72
CA GLU A 51 3.71 21.04 4.66
C GLU A 51 3.96 20.59 6.11
N LEU A 52 4.03 19.28 6.36
CA LEU A 52 4.40 18.71 7.65
C LEU A 52 5.83 19.10 8.08
N GLN A 53 6.74 19.29 7.13
CA GLN A 53 8.13 19.71 7.43
C GLN A 53 8.24 21.21 7.70
N GLN A 54 7.42 22.03 7.07
CA GLN A 54 7.48 23.50 7.16
C GLN A 54 6.63 24.05 8.31
N CYS A 55 5.51 23.37 8.64
CA CYS A 55 4.58 23.77 9.70
C CYS A 55 4.20 25.26 9.62
N GLU A 56 3.91 25.77 8.42
CA GLU A 56 3.49 27.16 8.24
C GLU A 56 2.09 27.40 8.83
N TYR A 57 1.70 28.66 8.97
CA TYR A 57 0.39 29.01 9.51
C TYR A 57 -0.74 28.34 8.71
N GLY A 58 -1.60 27.58 9.41
CA GLY A 58 -2.73 26.85 8.81
C GLY A 58 -2.36 25.53 8.13
N TYR A 59 -1.17 24.99 8.37
CA TYR A 59 -0.69 23.75 7.75
C TYR A 59 -1.63 22.54 8.00
N GLU A 60 -2.25 22.45 9.17
CA GLU A 60 -3.18 21.36 9.50
C GLU A 60 -4.41 21.38 8.60
N ASP A 61 -5.04 22.54 8.42
CA ASP A 61 -6.19 22.72 7.53
C ASP A 61 -5.82 22.49 6.06
N TYR A 62 -4.62 22.90 5.68
CA TYR A 62 -4.13 22.69 4.33
C TYR A 62 -3.87 21.20 4.05
N ILE A 63 -3.24 20.48 4.98
CA ILE A 63 -3.06 19.03 4.89
C ILE A 63 -4.40 18.30 4.83
N ALA A 64 -5.36 18.67 5.69
CA ALA A 64 -6.69 18.09 5.66
C ALA A 64 -7.38 18.28 4.31
N SER A 65 -7.21 19.47 3.70
CA SER A 65 -7.75 19.76 2.37
C SER A 65 -7.09 18.92 1.27
N LEU A 66 -5.77 18.77 1.29
CA LEU A 66 -5.03 17.92 0.36
C LEU A 66 -5.43 16.44 0.50
N PHE A 67 -5.59 15.98 1.73
CA PHE A 67 -6.05 14.62 2.01
C PHE A 67 -7.47 14.39 1.49
N ASN A 68 -8.37 15.35 1.68
CA ASN A 68 -9.72 15.29 1.14
C ASN A 68 -9.73 15.19 -0.40
N ILE A 69 -8.81 15.87 -1.08
CA ILE A 69 -8.63 15.72 -2.53
C ILE A 69 -8.19 14.30 -2.90
N ILE A 70 -7.28 13.68 -2.13
CA ILE A 70 -6.88 12.28 -2.34
C ILE A 70 -8.10 11.35 -2.24
N LEU A 71 -8.91 11.49 -1.18
CA LEU A 71 -10.13 10.70 -1.00
C LEU A 71 -11.12 10.88 -2.16
N LEU A 72 -11.28 12.10 -2.66
CA LEU A 72 -12.15 12.40 -3.79
C LEU A 72 -11.64 11.75 -5.09
N LEU A 73 -10.33 11.74 -5.33
CA LEU A 73 -9.73 11.07 -6.48
C LEU A 73 -9.95 9.54 -6.41
N VAL A 74 -9.76 8.94 -5.23
CA VAL A 74 -10.07 7.53 -5.00
C VAL A 74 -11.54 7.23 -5.30
N SER A 75 -12.45 8.05 -4.78
CA SER A 75 -13.90 7.92 -5.00
C SER A 75 -14.26 7.98 -6.50
N ARG A 76 -13.70 8.94 -7.24
CA ARG A 76 -13.94 9.08 -8.69
C ARG A 76 -13.46 7.85 -9.46
N GLN A 77 -12.28 7.34 -9.14
CA GLN A 77 -11.73 6.15 -9.78
C GLN A 77 -12.59 4.90 -9.53
N GLN A 78 -13.16 4.76 -8.34
CA GLN A 78 -14.09 3.67 -8.06
C GLN A 78 -15.35 3.76 -8.92
N GLN A 79 -15.96 4.94 -9.04
CA GLN A 79 -17.14 5.15 -9.88
C GLN A 79 -16.85 4.91 -11.37
N GLU A 80 -15.65 5.23 -11.85
CA GLU A 80 -15.23 4.93 -13.22
C GLU A 80 -14.99 3.43 -13.43
N SER A 81 -14.43 2.74 -12.43
CA SER A 81 -14.19 1.30 -12.47
C SER A 81 -15.50 0.49 -12.47
N GLU A 82 -16.54 0.98 -11.81
CA GLU A 82 -17.89 0.38 -11.86
C GLU A 82 -18.55 0.53 -13.23
N LYS A 83 -18.21 1.58 -13.99
CA LYS A 83 -18.73 1.80 -15.34
C LYS A 83 -18.01 1.04 -16.43
N THR A 84 -16.74 0.71 -16.20
CA THR A 84 -15.93 -0.13 -17.07
C THR A 84 -15.86 -1.52 -16.48
N THR A 85 -16.38 -2.52 -17.18
CA THR A 85 -16.48 -3.95 -16.81
C THR A 85 -15.10 -4.64 -16.61
N THR A 86 -14.11 -3.97 -16.04
CA THR A 86 -12.80 -4.52 -15.72
C THR A 86 -12.54 -4.35 -14.21
N SER A 87 -13.43 -4.94 -13.39
CA SER A 87 -13.14 -5.12 -11.98
C SER A 87 -11.87 -5.97 -11.83
N MET A 88 -11.05 -5.65 -10.81
CA MET A 88 -9.93 -6.52 -10.43
C MET A 88 -10.49 -7.93 -10.20
N PRO A 89 -9.89 -8.99 -10.76
CA PRO A 89 -10.30 -10.36 -10.44
C PRO A 89 -10.29 -10.60 -8.93
N GLU A 90 -11.32 -11.30 -8.44
CA GLU A 90 -11.44 -11.60 -6.99
C GLU A 90 -10.18 -12.28 -6.45
N GLU A 91 -9.52 -13.11 -7.26
CA GLU A 91 -8.27 -13.77 -6.90
C GLU A 91 -7.12 -12.81 -6.64
N ILE A 92 -7.07 -11.67 -7.35
CA ILE A 92 -6.03 -10.65 -7.15
C ILE A 92 -6.35 -9.80 -5.93
N GLU A 93 -7.62 -9.47 -5.71
CA GLU A 93 -8.05 -8.76 -4.50
C GLU A 93 -7.78 -9.59 -3.24
N ALA A 94 -8.15 -10.87 -3.25
CA ALA A 94 -7.87 -11.80 -2.17
C ALA A 94 -6.36 -11.97 -1.92
N ALA A 95 -5.54 -11.99 -2.98
CA ALA A 95 -4.09 -12.06 -2.86
C ALA A 95 -3.51 -10.85 -2.15
N VAL A 96 -4.01 -9.66 -2.45
CA VAL A 96 -3.54 -8.43 -1.79
C VAL A 96 -3.87 -8.47 -0.30
N VAL A 97 -5.09 -8.89 0.08
CA VAL A 97 -5.46 -9.07 1.50
C VAL A 97 -4.53 -10.08 2.16
N TYR A 98 -4.37 -11.26 1.56
CA TYR A 98 -3.51 -12.31 2.09
C TYR A 98 -2.06 -11.85 2.29
N PHE A 99 -1.49 -11.12 1.32
CA PHE A 99 -0.10 -10.63 1.44
C PHE A 99 0.04 -9.55 2.51
N ASN A 100 -0.97 -8.68 2.70
CA ASN A 100 -0.96 -7.70 3.78
C ASN A 100 -0.99 -8.36 5.17
N GLU A 101 -1.70 -9.46 5.31
CA GLU A 101 -1.80 -10.17 6.59
C GLU A 101 -0.59 -11.08 6.87
N ASN A 102 0.12 -11.53 5.83
CA ASN A 102 1.14 -12.57 5.94
C ASN A 102 2.54 -12.14 5.46
N TYR A 103 2.77 -10.87 5.11
CA TYR A 103 4.06 -10.39 4.55
C TYR A 103 5.28 -10.76 5.41
N ASN A 104 5.11 -10.85 6.72
CA ASN A 104 6.16 -11.16 7.69
C ASN A 104 6.44 -12.66 7.83
N THR A 105 5.72 -13.50 7.11
CA THR A 105 5.95 -14.95 7.08
C THR A 105 6.68 -15.36 5.79
N LYS A 106 6.96 -16.65 5.64
CA LYS A 106 7.55 -17.19 4.43
C LYS A 106 6.47 -17.40 3.35
N VAL A 107 6.05 -16.31 2.70
CA VAL A 107 5.05 -16.37 1.63
C VAL A 107 5.69 -16.88 0.34
N SER A 108 5.12 -17.97 -0.21
CA SER A 108 5.43 -18.48 -1.54
C SER A 108 4.32 -18.07 -2.51
N VAL A 109 4.69 -17.38 -3.59
CA VAL A 109 3.76 -16.98 -4.64
C VAL A 109 3.25 -18.20 -5.41
N ASP A 110 4.09 -19.23 -5.56
CA ASP A 110 3.73 -20.48 -6.22
C ASP A 110 2.68 -21.25 -5.42
N ASP A 111 2.93 -21.44 -4.10
CA ASP A 111 2.00 -22.16 -3.22
C ASP A 111 0.66 -21.42 -3.12
N TYR A 112 0.69 -20.08 -3.12
CA TYR A 112 -0.52 -19.27 -3.12
C TYR A 112 -1.33 -19.48 -4.40
N ALA A 113 -0.71 -19.43 -5.57
CA ALA A 113 -1.38 -19.66 -6.85
C ALA A 113 -1.95 -21.10 -6.94
N GLU A 114 -1.19 -22.09 -6.45
CA GLU A 114 -1.64 -23.49 -6.37
C GLU A 114 -2.87 -23.65 -5.47
N SER A 115 -2.91 -22.96 -4.33
CA SER A 115 -4.05 -22.98 -3.41
C SER A 115 -5.34 -22.47 -4.04
N LEU A 116 -5.24 -21.58 -5.03
CA LEU A 116 -6.36 -21.07 -5.82
C LEU A 116 -6.64 -21.89 -7.09
N HIS A 117 -5.91 -22.99 -7.31
CA HIS A 117 -6.00 -23.81 -8.52
C HIS A 117 -5.75 -23.04 -9.84
N ILE A 118 -4.88 -22.01 -9.79
CA ILE A 118 -4.49 -21.20 -10.95
C ILE A 118 -2.99 -21.35 -11.22
N SER A 119 -2.57 -21.15 -12.48
CA SER A 119 -1.15 -21.19 -12.80
C SER A 119 -0.42 -19.95 -12.25
N THR A 120 0.78 -20.14 -11.67
CA THR A 120 1.64 -19.07 -11.18
C THR A 120 1.88 -17.99 -12.25
N ASN A 121 2.10 -18.38 -13.50
CA ASN A 121 2.31 -17.44 -14.61
C ASN A 121 1.08 -16.56 -14.87
N TRP A 122 -0.12 -17.13 -14.83
CA TRP A 122 -1.37 -16.40 -14.95
C TRP A 122 -1.51 -15.42 -13.80
N PHE A 123 -1.28 -15.89 -12.58
CA PHE A 123 -1.38 -15.08 -11.36
C PHE A 123 -0.41 -13.90 -11.40
N ILE A 124 0.91 -14.12 -11.63
CA ILE A 124 1.92 -13.07 -11.68
C ILE A 124 1.58 -12.03 -12.75
N ARG A 125 1.15 -12.47 -13.95
CA ARG A 125 0.81 -11.56 -15.05
C ARG A 125 -0.39 -10.69 -14.69
N ASN A 126 -1.46 -11.27 -14.14
CA ASN A 126 -2.66 -10.52 -13.78
C ASN A 126 -2.40 -9.61 -12.57
N PHE A 127 -1.72 -10.10 -11.54
CA PHE A 127 -1.32 -9.29 -10.40
C PHE A 127 -0.52 -8.06 -10.86
N LYS A 128 0.49 -8.26 -11.72
CA LYS A 128 1.28 -7.16 -12.29
C LYS A 128 0.43 -6.22 -13.17
N GLN A 129 -0.55 -6.74 -13.88
CA GLN A 129 -1.45 -5.92 -14.70
C GLN A 129 -2.26 -4.95 -13.83
N TYR A 130 -2.78 -5.40 -12.69
CA TYR A 130 -3.61 -4.60 -11.80
C TYR A 130 -2.79 -3.79 -10.80
N MET A 131 -1.82 -4.41 -10.13
CA MET A 131 -1.02 -3.77 -9.08
C MET A 131 0.20 -3.00 -9.62
N LYS A 132 0.53 -3.12 -10.93
CA LYS A 132 1.68 -2.52 -11.62
C LYS A 132 3.05 -3.03 -11.17
N ILE A 133 3.11 -3.83 -10.14
CA ILE A 133 4.32 -4.50 -9.61
C ILE A 133 4.04 -6.01 -9.48
N SER A 134 5.11 -6.80 -9.45
CA SER A 134 4.95 -8.26 -9.25
C SER A 134 4.55 -8.59 -7.81
N PRO A 135 3.92 -9.77 -7.55
CA PRO A 135 3.59 -10.21 -6.19
C PRO A 135 4.81 -10.17 -5.25
N ALA A 136 5.98 -10.63 -5.70
CA ALA A 136 7.21 -10.62 -4.91
C ALA A 136 7.66 -9.19 -4.55
N GLN A 137 7.58 -8.25 -5.51
CA GLN A 137 7.87 -6.83 -5.27
C GLN A 137 6.85 -6.21 -4.31
N TYR A 138 5.58 -6.62 -4.39
CA TYR A 138 4.54 -6.15 -3.48
C TYR A 138 4.82 -6.59 -2.04
N ILE A 139 5.11 -7.88 -1.82
CA ILE A 139 5.48 -8.41 -0.49
C ILE A 139 6.74 -7.71 0.05
N LEU A 140 7.74 -7.50 -0.81
CA LEU A 140 8.96 -6.77 -0.44
C LEU A 140 8.63 -5.34 0.02
N SER A 141 7.78 -4.62 -0.73
CA SER A 141 7.39 -3.25 -0.36
C SER A 141 6.67 -3.20 0.99
N LEU A 142 5.79 -4.17 1.28
CA LEU A 142 5.13 -4.28 2.59
C LEU A 142 6.15 -4.44 3.72
N ARG A 143 7.14 -5.32 3.55
CA ARG A 143 8.22 -5.51 4.53
C ARG A 143 9.01 -4.23 4.76
N MET A 144 9.36 -3.51 3.70
CA MET A 144 10.16 -2.28 3.80
C MET A 144 9.39 -1.15 4.48
N VAL A 145 8.11 -0.96 4.14
CA VAL A 145 7.26 0.05 4.77
C VAL A 145 7.08 -0.24 6.27
N ASN A 146 6.81 -1.49 6.62
CA ASN A 146 6.67 -1.86 8.03
C ASN A 146 8.00 -1.76 8.80
N ALA A 147 9.11 -2.13 8.17
CA ALA A 147 10.44 -1.96 8.78
C ALA A 147 10.77 -0.48 9.04
N GLN A 148 10.45 0.41 8.10
CA GLN A 148 10.64 1.84 8.27
C GLN A 148 9.80 2.36 9.44
N SER A 149 8.54 1.98 9.51
CA SER A 149 7.64 2.37 10.62
C SER A 149 8.16 1.90 11.98
N LEU A 150 8.71 0.68 12.06
CA LEU A 150 9.31 0.16 13.29
C LEU A 150 10.57 0.93 13.68
N LEU A 151 11.42 1.28 12.70
CA LEU A 151 12.63 2.07 12.95
C LEU A 151 12.31 3.48 13.48
N GLU A 152 11.24 4.09 13.02
CA GLU A 152 10.85 5.46 13.40
C GLU A 152 10.12 5.50 14.75
N ASN A 153 9.39 4.44 15.11
CA ASN A 153 8.42 4.47 16.21
C ASN A 153 8.73 3.52 17.36
N THR A 154 9.85 2.78 17.33
CA THR A 154 10.19 1.79 18.35
C THR A 154 11.67 1.82 18.72
N GLU A 155 12.02 1.19 19.85
CA GLU A 155 13.38 0.99 20.31
C GLU A 155 14.01 -0.34 19.83
N TYR A 156 13.35 -1.04 18.91
CA TYR A 156 13.86 -2.31 18.37
C TYR A 156 15.18 -2.12 17.62
N ASN A 157 16.10 -3.04 17.81
CA ASN A 157 17.33 -3.06 17.02
C ASN A 157 17.09 -3.63 15.61
N ILE A 158 18.06 -3.42 14.72
CA ILE A 158 17.96 -3.86 13.31
C ILE A 158 17.69 -5.35 13.15
N GLY A 159 18.24 -6.18 14.07
CA GLY A 159 18.02 -7.63 14.05
C GLY A 159 16.59 -8.01 14.40
N GLU A 160 16.05 -7.40 15.44
CA GLU A 160 14.65 -7.58 15.85
C GLU A 160 13.69 -7.11 14.77
N ILE A 161 13.94 -5.95 14.17
CA ILE A 161 13.11 -5.44 13.05
C ILE A 161 13.16 -6.40 11.86
N ALA A 162 14.34 -6.91 11.50
CA ALA A 162 14.47 -7.88 10.42
C ALA A 162 13.59 -9.12 10.67
N GLU A 163 13.61 -9.66 11.88
CA GLU A 163 12.80 -10.82 12.28
C GLU A 163 11.30 -10.50 12.22
N ILE A 164 10.88 -9.35 12.80
CA ILE A 164 9.48 -8.92 12.82
C ILE A 164 8.91 -8.79 11.40
N VAL A 165 9.70 -8.29 10.44
CA VAL A 165 9.25 -8.12 9.05
C VAL A 165 9.52 -9.33 8.16
N GLY A 166 9.94 -10.48 8.74
CA GLY A 166 10.04 -11.77 8.07
C GLY A 166 11.36 -12.04 7.35
N TYR A 167 12.48 -11.55 7.88
CA TYR A 167 13.83 -11.88 7.41
C TYR A 167 14.57 -12.72 8.43
N ASP A 168 14.99 -13.93 8.05
CA ASP A 168 15.82 -14.81 8.88
C ASP A 168 17.27 -14.29 9.03
N ASN A 169 17.73 -13.44 8.11
CA ASN A 169 19.09 -12.94 8.08
C ASN A 169 19.13 -11.40 8.12
N PRO A 170 19.52 -10.81 9.28
CA PRO A 170 19.60 -9.36 9.43
C PRO A 170 20.60 -8.66 8.50
N LEU A 171 21.68 -9.34 8.08
CA LEU A 171 22.66 -8.77 7.15
C LEU A 171 22.07 -8.68 5.73
N TYR A 172 21.27 -9.67 5.34
CA TYR A 172 20.55 -9.62 4.08
C TYR A 172 19.48 -8.52 4.11
N PHE A 173 18.69 -8.45 5.20
CA PHE A 173 17.73 -7.37 5.41
C PHE A 173 18.38 -5.99 5.27
N SER A 174 19.50 -5.73 5.94
CA SER A 174 20.20 -4.44 5.88
C SER A 174 20.67 -4.06 4.48
N ARG A 175 20.96 -5.03 3.60
CA ARG A 175 21.32 -4.79 2.20
C ARG A 175 20.10 -4.42 1.34
N VAL A 176 18.95 -5.04 1.62
CA VAL A 176 17.71 -4.81 0.88
C VAL A 176 17.04 -3.51 1.31
N PHE A 177 17.17 -3.16 2.61
CA PHE A 177 16.58 -1.95 3.17
C PHE A 177 17.34 -0.66 2.80
N LYS A 178 18.61 -0.74 2.43
CA LYS A 178 19.45 0.40 2.06
C LYS A 178 19.08 0.98 0.69
#